data_084001c954044fd81a158f686899107e
#
_entry.id   084001c954044fd81a158f686899107e
#
_cell.length_a   1.000
_cell.length_b   1.000
_cell.length_c   1.000
_cell.angle_alpha   90.00
_cell.angle_beta   90.00
_cell.angle_gamma   90.00
#
_symmetry.space_group_name_H-M   'P 1'
#
loop_
_entity.id
_entity.type
_entity.pdbx_description
1 polymer ?
#
loop_
_entity_poly.entity_id
_entity_poly.type
_entity_poly.pdbx_seq_one_letter_code
_entity_poly.pdbx_strand_id
1 'polypeptide(L)'
;NTLRTRHLDYNTKDSVAIFDNGGSMRDKDGQIIESVRGTYDSKVKLFTFKEKVNMFTDSVFVKTNMLEYESDKNLATFGYGTNAWQKDNMLSSDSGWYNREKEIFFFNNNVHVMTDSQEGWCDSLYFHRMTTEVEMLGKAQVSDTTRNVFALAGNIQYVDSLSKVTLT
;
A
#
# COMPACT_ATOMS: atom_id res chain seq x y z
N ASN A 1 -9.29 -9.73 14.27
CA ASN A 1 -9.50 -8.33 13.86
C ASN A 1 -10.59 -7.70 14.72
N THR A 2 -10.41 -6.46 15.12
CA THR A 2 -11.38 -5.68 15.91
C THR A 2 -11.78 -4.45 15.11
N LEU A 3 -13.08 -4.30 14.82
CA LEU A 3 -13.65 -3.09 14.24
C LEU A 3 -14.18 -2.19 15.35
N ARG A 4 -13.84 -0.92 15.33
CA ARG A 4 -14.34 0.13 16.23
C ARG A 4 -14.98 1.24 15.42
N THR A 5 -16.20 1.62 15.78
CA THR A 5 -16.94 2.73 15.17
C THR A 5 -17.90 3.33 16.19
N ARG A 6 -18.37 4.55 15.95
CA ARG A 6 -19.39 5.19 16.79
C ARG A 6 -20.80 4.68 16.53
N HIS A 7 -21.05 4.22 15.31
CA HIS A 7 -22.33 3.69 14.86
C HIS A 7 -22.10 2.52 13.92
N LEU A 8 -22.80 1.43 14.12
CA LEU A 8 -22.72 0.21 13.31
C LEU A 8 -24.12 -0.33 13.04
N ASP A 9 -24.49 -0.41 11.77
CA ASP A 9 -25.67 -1.12 11.31
C ASP A 9 -25.27 -2.55 10.90
N TYR A 10 -25.99 -3.53 11.41
CA TYR A 10 -25.73 -4.93 11.06
C TYR A 10 -26.94 -5.57 10.42
N ASN A 11 -26.82 -5.99 9.16
CA ASN A 11 -27.81 -6.74 8.45
C ASN A 11 -27.58 -8.25 8.68
N THR A 12 -28.44 -8.85 9.47
CA THR A 12 -28.35 -10.29 9.80
C THR A 12 -28.64 -11.23 8.63
N LYS A 13 -29.43 -10.80 7.65
CA LYS A 13 -29.72 -11.56 6.43
C LYS A 13 -28.50 -11.71 5.55
N ASP A 14 -27.84 -10.60 5.31
CA ASP A 14 -26.68 -10.51 4.41
C ASP A 14 -25.37 -10.77 5.14
N SER A 15 -25.39 -10.72 6.48
CA SER A 15 -24.20 -10.85 7.34
C SER A 15 -23.18 -9.72 7.11
N VAL A 16 -23.69 -8.52 6.81
CA VAL A 16 -22.88 -7.33 6.53
C VAL A 16 -23.05 -6.30 7.63
N ALA A 17 -21.93 -5.85 8.17
CA ALA A 17 -21.87 -4.69 9.05
C ALA A 17 -21.51 -3.44 8.23
N ILE A 18 -22.15 -2.30 8.51
CA ILE A 18 -21.95 -1.02 7.81
C ILE A 18 -21.66 0.06 8.83
N PHE A 19 -20.67 0.88 8.57
CA PHE A 19 -20.41 2.12 9.31
C PHE A 19 -20.24 3.29 8.33
N ASP A 20 -20.74 4.48 8.71
CA ASP A 20 -20.75 5.69 7.89
C ASP A 20 -20.26 6.95 8.60
N ASN A 21 -19.86 6.83 9.85
CA ASN A 21 -19.45 7.95 10.70
C ASN A 21 -18.09 7.71 11.37
N GLY A 22 -17.13 7.29 10.58
CA GLY A 22 -15.79 6.94 11.01
C GLY A 22 -15.70 5.54 11.62
N GLY A 23 -14.68 4.80 11.21
CA GLY A 23 -14.36 3.50 11.76
C GLY A 23 -12.90 3.14 11.60
N SER A 24 -12.41 2.30 12.50
CA SER A 24 -11.06 1.76 12.44
C SER A 24 -11.07 0.25 12.70
N MET A 25 -10.32 -0.47 11.90
CA MET A 25 -10.02 -1.89 12.12
C MET A 25 -8.59 -2.02 12.63
N ARG A 26 -8.43 -2.85 13.65
CA ARG A 26 -7.11 -3.25 14.14
C ARG A 26 -7.01 -4.77 14.10
N ASP A 27 -5.93 -5.27 13.54
CA ASP A 27 -5.62 -6.70 13.62
C ASP A 27 -4.79 -7.04 14.88
N LYS A 28 -4.55 -8.33 15.06
CA LYS A 28 -3.78 -8.85 16.21
C LYS A 28 -2.29 -8.42 16.19
N ASP A 29 -1.77 -8.12 15.02
CA ASP A 29 -0.35 -7.83 14.78
C ASP A 29 -0.08 -6.32 14.69
N GLY A 30 -1.10 -5.49 14.99
CA GLY A 30 -0.95 -4.05 15.12
C GLY A 30 -1.22 -3.24 13.85
N GLN A 31 -1.60 -3.86 12.72
CA GLN A 31 -2.07 -3.12 11.56
C GLN A 31 -3.36 -2.38 11.88
N ILE A 32 -3.45 -1.13 11.47
CA ILE A 32 -4.64 -0.29 11.65
C ILE A 32 -5.08 0.21 10.27
N ILE A 33 -6.39 0.10 9.99
CA ILE A 33 -7.01 0.71 8.81
C ILE A 33 -8.18 1.57 9.28
N GLU A 34 -8.22 2.81 8.84
CA GLU A 34 -9.22 3.81 9.23
C GLU A 34 -9.87 4.41 7.98
N SER A 35 -11.15 4.78 8.08
CA SER A 35 -11.86 5.48 7.01
C SER A 35 -13.10 6.20 7.53
N VAL A 36 -13.70 7.04 6.69
CA VAL A 36 -14.97 7.70 7.01
C VAL A 36 -16.11 6.70 7.02
N ARG A 37 -16.16 5.80 6.03
CA ARG A 37 -17.20 4.77 5.94
C ARG A 37 -16.62 3.43 5.47
N GLY A 38 -17.35 2.36 5.72
CA GLY A 38 -16.97 1.05 5.25
C GLY A 38 -17.97 -0.03 5.60
N THR A 39 -17.63 -1.24 5.17
CA THR A 39 -18.43 -2.43 5.39
C THR A 39 -17.55 -3.61 5.82
N TYR A 40 -18.14 -4.55 6.53
CA TYR A 40 -17.55 -5.86 6.78
C TYR A 40 -18.54 -6.94 6.41
N ASP A 41 -18.20 -7.74 5.42
CA ASP A 41 -18.92 -8.95 5.06
C ASP A 41 -18.31 -10.15 5.79
N SER A 42 -19.05 -10.70 6.74
CA SER A 42 -18.55 -11.80 7.58
C SER A 42 -18.53 -13.15 6.87
N LYS A 43 -19.30 -13.31 5.77
CA LYS A 43 -19.33 -14.56 4.99
C LYS A 43 -18.05 -14.78 4.21
N VAL A 44 -17.52 -13.68 3.63
CA VAL A 44 -16.29 -13.70 2.82
C VAL A 44 -15.13 -13.05 3.55
N LYS A 45 -15.32 -12.58 4.78
CA LYS A 45 -14.32 -11.96 5.66
C LYS A 45 -13.61 -10.78 5.00
N LEU A 46 -14.39 -9.99 4.25
CA LEU A 46 -13.94 -8.82 3.51
C LEU A 46 -14.32 -7.54 4.24
N PHE A 47 -13.34 -6.72 4.55
CA PHE A 47 -13.53 -5.32 4.92
C PHE A 47 -13.38 -4.44 3.69
N THR A 48 -14.30 -3.49 3.51
CA THR A 48 -14.19 -2.44 2.50
C THR A 48 -14.19 -1.10 3.21
N PHE A 49 -13.14 -0.31 3.01
CA PHE A 49 -12.98 1.03 3.57
C PHE A 49 -13.05 2.06 2.45
N LYS A 50 -13.78 3.15 2.67
CA LYS A 50 -14.01 4.20 1.67
C LYS A 50 -13.88 5.57 2.31
N GLU A 51 -13.36 6.51 1.50
CA GLU A 51 -13.16 7.92 1.84
C GLU A 51 -12.12 8.14 2.94
N LYS A 52 -11.07 8.84 2.56
CA LYS A 52 -9.95 9.20 3.44
C LYS A 52 -9.39 7.97 4.18
N VAL A 53 -9.12 6.93 3.43
CA VAL A 53 -8.60 5.69 4.00
C VAL A 53 -7.14 5.86 4.37
N ASN A 54 -6.81 5.53 5.61
CA ASN A 54 -5.45 5.47 6.13
C ASN A 54 -5.16 4.05 6.58
N MET A 55 -4.03 3.50 6.14
CA MET A 55 -3.51 2.22 6.63
C MET A 55 -2.15 2.43 7.26
N PHE A 56 -1.99 1.92 8.47
CA PHE A 56 -0.73 1.87 9.19
C PHE A 56 -0.34 0.40 9.35
N THR A 57 0.79 0.03 8.80
CA THR A 57 1.29 -1.34 8.90
C THR A 57 2.80 -1.30 9.04
N ASP A 58 3.29 -1.86 10.14
CA ASP A 58 4.71 -1.87 10.49
C ASP A 58 5.32 -0.46 10.44
N SER A 59 6.16 -0.15 9.50
CA SER A 59 6.77 1.19 9.33
C SER A 59 6.23 1.94 8.10
N VAL A 60 5.18 1.44 7.46
CA VAL A 60 4.61 2.03 6.25
C VAL A 60 3.25 2.63 6.55
N PHE A 61 3.05 3.85 6.08
CA PHE A 61 1.78 4.55 6.10
C PHE A 61 1.24 4.68 4.68
N VAL A 62 -0.02 4.28 4.45
CA VAL A 62 -0.69 4.37 3.15
C VAL A 62 -1.93 5.22 3.27
N LYS A 63 -2.09 6.15 2.34
CA LYS A 63 -3.31 6.95 2.13
C LYS A 63 -3.93 6.59 0.78
N THR A 64 -5.24 6.32 0.77
CA THR A 64 -5.98 6.00 -0.46
C THR A 64 -7.45 6.41 -0.32
N ASN A 65 -8.22 6.34 -1.40
CA ASN A 65 -9.66 6.62 -1.35
C ASN A 65 -10.51 5.37 -1.14
N MET A 66 -9.98 4.20 -1.47
CA MET A 66 -10.64 2.91 -1.26
C MET A 66 -9.60 1.84 -0.91
N LEU A 67 -9.95 0.99 0.05
CA LEU A 67 -9.15 -0.16 0.43
C LEU A 67 -10.06 -1.34 0.76
N GLU A 68 -9.74 -2.49 0.19
CA GLU A 68 -10.35 -3.77 0.53
C GLU A 68 -9.32 -4.62 1.28
N TYR A 69 -9.72 -5.19 2.41
CA TYR A 69 -8.88 -6.06 3.21
C TYR A 69 -9.52 -7.43 3.36
N GLU A 70 -8.91 -8.41 2.69
CA GLU A 70 -9.28 -9.82 2.81
C GLU A 70 -8.54 -10.43 4.01
N SER A 71 -9.24 -10.57 5.13
CA SER A 71 -8.59 -10.94 6.39
C SER A 71 -8.03 -12.37 6.42
N ASP A 72 -8.60 -13.27 5.64
CA ASP A 72 -8.10 -14.65 5.52
C ASP A 72 -6.81 -14.76 4.71
N LYS A 73 -6.60 -13.82 3.80
CA LYS A 73 -5.42 -13.79 2.92
C LYS A 73 -4.35 -12.82 3.39
N ASN A 74 -4.61 -12.05 4.45
CA ASN A 74 -3.77 -10.94 4.88
C ASN A 74 -3.41 -9.98 3.72
N LEU A 75 -4.40 -9.73 2.82
CA LEU A 75 -4.24 -8.95 1.61
C LEU A 75 -5.04 -7.66 1.69
N ALA A 76 -4.34 -6.53 1.60
CA ALA A 76 -4.94 -5.21 1.43
C ALA A 76 -4.78 -4.78 -0.03
N THR A 77 -5.88 -4.46 -0.71
CA THR A 77 -5.89 -3.90 -2.07
C THR A 77 -6.39 -2.47 -2.01
N PHE A 78 -5.69 -1.53 -2.61
CA PHE A 78 -6.01 -0.11 -2.56
C PHE A 78 -6.03 0.52 -3.96
N GLY A 79 -6.86 1.55 -4.13
CA GLY A 79 -7.11 2.17 -5.42
C GLY A 79 -7.64 3.59 -5.36
N TYR A 80 -7.80 4.18 -6.53
CA TYR A 80 -8.28 5.55 -6.73
C TYR A 80 -7.36 6.62 -6.12
N GLY A 81 -6.08 6.51 -6.45
CA GLY A 81 -5.03 7.38 -5.94
C GLY A 81 -4.48 6.88 -4.62
N THR A 82 -3.20 6.52 -4.63
CA THR A 82 -2.53 5.94 -3.46
C THR A 82 -1.22 6.67 -3.22
N ASN A 83 -0.99 7.04 -1.98
CA ASN A 83 0.29 7.57 -1.53
C ASN A 83 0.78 6.71 -0.36
N ALA A 84 2.05 6.38 -0.37
CA ALA A 84 2.70 5.60 0.69
C ALA A 84 3.95 6.32 1.20
N TRP A 85 4.21 6.20 2.49
CA TRP A 85 5.38 6.76 3.14
C TRP A 85 6.08 5.73 4.01
N GLN A 86 7.38 5.74 3.97
CA GLN A 86 8.23 5.03 4.91
C GLN A 86 9.40 5.94 5.28
N LYS A 87 9.45 6.40 6.54
CA LYS A 87 10.36 7.47 6.98
C LYS A 87 10.19 8.71 6.08
N ASP A 88 11.27 9.17 5.46
CA ASP A 88 11.29 10.34 4.58
C ASP A 88 11.02 9.99 3.11
N ASN A 89 10.87 8.71 2.79
CA ASN A 89 10.57 8.24 1.45
C ASN A 89 9.06 8.30 1.17
N MET A 90 8.70 8.76 0.00
CA MET A 90 7.33 8.87 -0.47
C MET A 90 7.17 8.16 -1.82
N LEU A 91 6.02 7.51 -1.99
CA LEU A 91 5.60 6.91 -3.25
C LEU A 91 4.17 7.30 -3.56
N SER A 92 3.87 7.60 -4.83
CA SER A 92 2.51 7.76 -5.34
C SER A 92 2.23 6.77 -6.48
N SER A 93 0.99 6.33 -6.61
CA SER A 93 0.51 5.46 -7.68
C SER A 93 -1.02 5.55 -7.82
N ASP A 94 -1.57 4.98 -8.89
CA ASP A 94 -3.03 4.90 -9.04
C ASP A 94 -3.64 3.84 -8.12
N SER A 95 -2.97 2.70 -7.97
CA SER A 95 -3.46 1.56 -7.20
C SER A 95 -2.33 0.67 -6.70
N GLY A 96 -2.68 -0.36 -5.96
CA GLY A 96 -1.72 -1.36 -5.52
C GLY A 96 -2.32 -2.35 -4.52
N TRP A 97 -1.45 -3.15 -3.93
CA TRP A 97 -1.80 -4.07 -2.87
C TRP A 97 -0.62 -4.31 -1.92
N TYR A 98 -0.93 -4.75 -0.72
CA TYR A 98 0.03 -5.23 0.27
C TYR A 98 -0.37 -6.63 0.74
N ASN A 99 0.50 -7.59 0.52
CA ASN A 99 0.39 -8.92 1.10
C ASN A 99 1.27 -8.99 2.36
N ARG A 100 0.63 -9.01 3.51
CA ARG A 100 1.33 -8.97 4.79
C ARG A 100 2.08 -10.24 5.10
N GLU A 101 1.56 -11.40 4.71
CA GLU A 101 2.21 -12.69 4.94
C GLU A 101 3.55 -12.79 4.20
N LYS A 102 3.60 -12.25 2.98
CA LYS A 102 4.80 -12.19 2.15
C LYS A 102 5.64 -10.95 2.39
N GLU A 103 5.09 -9.95 3.10
CA GLU A 103 5.68 -8.64 3.32
C GLU A 103 6.06 -7.91 2.02
N ILE A 104 5.20 -8.01 1.01
CA ILE A 104 5.40 -7.41 -0.31
C ILE A 104 4.33 -6.37 -0.57
N PHE A 105 4.78 -5.15 -0.89
CA PHE A 105 3.95 -4.12 -1.54
C PHE A 105 4.10 -4.19 -3.05
N PHE A 106 3.01 -3.99 -3.74
CA PHE A 106 2.97 -3.75 -5.17
C PHE A 106 2.20 -2.46 -5.44
N PHE A 107 2.79 -1.60 -6.26
CA PHE A 107 2.19 -0.35 -6.72
C PHE A 107 2.04 -0.39 -8.24
N ASN A 108 0.92 0.09 -8.74
CA ASN A 108 0.57 -0.06 -10.15
C ASN A 108 0.05 1.23 -10.74
N ASN A 109 0.50 1.51 -11.95
CA ASN A 109 0.24 2.66 -12.80
C ASN A 109 0.70 3.99 -12.19
N ASN A 110 1.39 4.76 -13.02
CA ASN A 110 1.88 6.10 -12.68
C ASN A 110 2.69 6.13 -11.38
N VAL A 111 3.56 5.14 -11.20
CA VAL A 111 4.37 5.05 -9.98
C VAL A 111 5.45 6.12 -9.99
N HIS A 112 5.47 6.91 -8.92
CA HIS A 112 6.46 7.96 -8.68
C HIS A 112 7.02 7.81 -7.26
N VAL A 113 8.32 7.67 -7.14
CA VAL A 113 9.04 7.50 -5.87
C VAL A 113 9.93 8.71 -5.63
N MET A 114 9.93 9.21 -4.42
CA MET A 114 10.81 10.30 -3.97
C MET A 114 11.49 9.92 -2.66
N THR A 115 12.78 10.17 -2.61
CA THR A 115 13.60 10.13 -1.40
C THR A 115 14.32 11.49 -1.25
N ASP A 116 15.19 11.64 -0.26
CA ASP A 116 15.95 12.90 -0.07
C ASP A 116 16.79 13.30 -1.26
N SER A 117 17.32 12.32 -2.02
CA SER A 117 18.27 12.58 -3.11
C SER A 117 17.89 11.92 -4.43
N GLN A 118 16.90 11.03 -4.41
CA GLN A 118 16.54 10.25 -5.58
C GLN A 118 15.07 10.43 -5.92
N GLU A 119 14.80 10.40 -7.21
CA GLU A 119 13.46 10.45 -7.77
C GLU A 119 13.34 9.39 -8.87
N GLY A 120 12.24 8.66 -8.88
CA GLY A 120 12.05 7.55 -9.81
C GLY A 120 10.62 7.43 -10.32
N TRP A 121 10.47 6.96 -11.57
CA TRP A 121 9.19 6.73 -12.24
C TRP A 121 9.19 5.36 -12.91
N CYS A 122 8.05 4.68 -12.89
CA CYS A 122 7.84 3.43 -13.60
C CYS A 122 6.34 3.12 -13.77
N ASP A 123 6.03 2.11 -14.57
CA ASP A 123 4.65 1.65 -14.72
C ASP A 123 4.19 0.89 -13.47
N SER A 124 5.05 0.04 -12.88
CA SER A 124 4.76 -0.73 -11.68
C SER A 124 6.00 -0.89 -10.79
N LEU A 125 5.78 -1.10 -9.50
CA LEU A 125 6.86 -1.27 -8.53
C LEU A 125 6.52 -2.34 -7.50
N TYR A 126 7.45 -3.28 -7.27
CA TYR A 126 7.46 -4.16 -6.10
C TYR A 126 8.43 -3.63 -5.04
N PHE A 127 7.99 -3.67 -3.79
CA PHE A 127 8.83 -3.41 -2.63
C PHE A 127 8.77 -4.61 -1.67
N HIS A 128 9.88 -5.31 -1.55
CA HIS A 128 10.06 -6.45 -0.64
C HIS A 128 10.58 -5.93 0.70
N ARG A 129 9.70 -5.81 1.66
CA ARG A 129 9.99 -5.13 2.93
C ARG A 129 11.10 -5.82 3.76
N MET A 130 11.15 -7.15 3.73
CA MET A 130 12.15 -7.93 4.49
C MET A 130 13.57 -7.78 3.94
N THR A 131 13.70 -7.71 2.63
CA THR A 131 15.01 -7.60 1.95
C THR A 131 15.34 -6.17 1.54
N THR A 132 14.41 -5.23 1.71
CA THR A 132 14.49 -3.86 1.19
C THR A 132 14.79 -3.79 -0.30
N GLU A 133 14.40 -4.82 -1.03
CA GLU A 133 14.54 -4.92 -2.47
C GLU A 133 13.42 -4.15 -3.17
N VAL A 134 13.79 -3.37 -4.19
CA VAL A 134 12.88 -2.61 -5.03
C VAL A 134 13.02 -3.06 -6.47
N GLU A 135 11.91 -3.39 -7.11
CA GLU A 135 11.83 -3.71 -8.53
C GLU A 135 10.91 -2.70 -9.23
N MET A 136 11.48 -1.86 -10.08
CA MET A 136 10.75 -0.92 -10.94
C MET A 136 10.57 -1.56 -12.31
N LEU A 137 9.34 -1.67 -12.77
CA LEU A 137 8.96 -2.36 -13.99
C LEU A 137 8.27 -1.41 -14.97
N GLY A 138 8.68 -1.48 -16.22
CA GLY A 138 8.12 -0.71 -17.33
C GLY A 138 8.55 0.76 -17.32
N LYS A 139 9.30 1.16 -18.34
CA LYS A 139 9.78 2.54 -18.55
C LYS A 139 10.44 3.15 -17.30
N ALA A 140 11.23 2.34 -16.62
CA ALA A 140 11.84 2.72 -15.35
C ALA A 140 12.88 3.83 -15.55
N GLN A 141 12.76 4.88 -14.74
CA GLN A 141 13.65 6.04 -14.73
C GLN A 141 14.05 6.34 -13.29
N VAL A 142 15.32 6.65 -13.07
CA VAL A 142 15.83 7.10 -11.78
C VAL A 142 16.77 8.25 -11.98
N SER A 143 16.59 9.31 -11.19
CA SER A 143 17.48 10.47 -11.08
C SER A 143 18.05 10.54 -9.67
N ASP A 144 19.35 10.61 -9.53
CA ASP A 144 20.06 10.80 -8.26
C ASP A 144 20.80 12.15 -8.32
N THR A 145 20.32 13.12 -7.57
CA THR A 145 20.87 14.50 -7.57
C THR A 145 22.19 14.58 -6.82
N THR A 146 22.45 13.72 -5.84
CA THR A 146 23.70 13.70 -5.07
C THR A 146 24.86 13.16 -5.89
N ARG A 147 24.59 12.12 -6.68
CA ARG A 147 25.60 11.48 -7.53
C ARG A 147 25.62 12.03 -8.95
N ASN A 148 24.69 12.91 -9.29
CA ASN A 148 24.49 13.42 -10.64
C ASN A 148 24.35 12.29 -11.69
N VAL A 149 23.55 11.27 -11.36
CA VAL A 149 23.29 10.10 -12.19
C VAL A 149 21.83 10.13 -12.64
N PHE A 150 21.63 9.79 -13.91
CA PHE A 150 20.33 9.52 -14.48
C PHE A 150 20.36 8.16 -15.19
N ALA A 151 19.39 7.29 -14.90
CA ALA A 151 19.27 5.98 -15.51
C ALA A 151 17.88 5.80 -16.14
N LEU A 152 17.87 5.18 -17.32
CA LEU A 152 16.68 4.76 -18.07
C LEU A 152 16.82 3.30 -18.43
N ALA A 153 15.78 2.50 -18.17
CA ALA A 153 15.76 1.08 -18.51
C ALA A 153 14.31 0.59 -18.71
N GLY A 154 14.15 -0.58 -19.28
CA GLY A 154 12.86 -1.29 -19.24
C GLY A 154 12.47 -1.59 -17.80
N ASN A 155 13.42 -2.15 -17.04
CA ASN A 155 13.26 -2.45 -15.62
C ASN A 155 14.51 -2.06 -14.84
N ILE A 156 14.33 -1.68 -13.57
CA ILE A 156 15.42 -1.38 -12.63
C ILE A 156 15.17 -2.20 -11.37
N GLN A 157 16.15 -2.99 -10.96
CA GLN A 157 16.14 -3.73 -9.70
C GLN A 157 17.23 -3.18 -8.78
N TYR A 158 16.85 -2.85 -7.57
CA TYR A 158 17.76 -2.43 -6.50
C TYR A 158 17.70 -3.42 -5.35
N VAL A 159 18.86 -3.93 -4.93
CA VAL A 159 19.02 -4.84 -3.79
C VAL A 159 19.92 -4.17 -2.77
N ASP A 160 19.33 -3.67 -1.68
CA ASP A 160 20.02 -2.88 -0.65
C ASP A 160 21.16 -3.66 0.02
N SER A 161 20.90 -4.91 0.43
CA SER A 161 21.87 -5.79 1.08
C SER A 161 23.16 -6.04 0.25
N LEU A 162 23.07 -5.89 -1.07
CA LEU A 162 24.18 -6.05 -2.00
C LEU A 162 24.68 -4.70 -2.53
N SER A 163 24.02 -3.59 -2.21
CA SER A 163 24.21 -2.26 -2.82
C SER A 163 24.28 -2.36 -4.36
N LYS A 164 23.44 -3.23 -4.93
CA LYS A 164 23.48 -3.59 -6.35
C LYS A 164 22.27 -3.03 -7.08
N VAL A 165 22.54 -2.37 -8.21
CA VAL A 165 21.55 -1.96 -9.20
C VAL A 165 21.70 -2.78 -10.45
N THR A 166 20.62 -3.32 -10.98
CA THR A 166 20.56 -4.03 -12.25
C THR A 166 19.57 -3.32 -13.18
N LEU A 167 20.00 -3.03 -14.40
CA LEU A 167 19.20 -2.40 -15.45
C LEU A 167 18.96 -3.42 -16.57
N THR A 168 17.69 -3.57 -17.02
CA THR A 168 17.32 -4.48 -18.12
C THR A 168 16.27 -3.86 -19.06
#